data_14c64a83c570da9102eb4a40ba1373c0
#
_entry.id   14c64a83c570da9102eb4a40ba1373c0
#
_cell.length_a   1.000
_cell.length_b   1.000
_cell.length_c   1.000
_cell.angle_alpha   90.00
_cell.angle_beta   90.00
_cell.angle_gamma   90.00
#
_symmetry.space_group_name_H-M   'P 1'
#
loop_
_entity.id
_entity.type
_entity.pdbx_description
1 polymer ?
#
loop_
_entity_poly.entity_id
_entity_poly.type
_entity_poly.pdbx_seq_one_letter_code
_entity_poly.pdbx_strand_id
1 'polypeptide(L)'
;MEALDKIILFIHIAIGSISLLIFWIPVFTKKGGKLHNKAGMLYVYTMWIVVITAVFLSIINLIQNDYITAAFLGFLTLLTGHPLWYAVAILKHKKQIPVRLLKIRRVILGLLVSSAAGLVIWSILLKVQGASILLFIFGIIGLTQLPLFLKSIKKSQADGNWIAAHINGMVTSGIAAYTAFFAFGGSTFFGEIFTGPMIAIPWTLPSVIGTIFISREIRKRGFTAKSI
;
A
#
# COMPACT_ATOMS: atom_id res chain seq x y z
N MET A 1 -11.62 -21.53 -15.68
CA MET A 1 -10.80 -20.63 -14.85
C MET A 1 -10.27 -19.45 -15.63
N GLU A 2 -9.71 -19.62 -16.82
CA GLU A 2 -9.14 -18.50 -17.63
C GLU A 2 -10.08 -17.29 -17.89
N ALA A 3 -11.39 -17.51 -18.07
CA ALA A 3 -12.33 -16.41 -18.28
C ALA A 3 -12.57 -15.59 -17.00
N LEU A 4 -12.62 -16.25 -15.84
CA LEU A 4 -12.81 -15.60 -14.56
C LEU A 4 -11.60 -14.74 -14.18
N ASP A 5 -10.38 -15.27 -14.42
CA ASP A 5 -9.13 -14.55 -14.18
C ASP A 5 -9.07 -13.25 -14.98
N LYS A 6 -9.40 -13.32 -16.27
CA LYS A 6 -9.41 -12.15 -17.17
C LYS A 6 -10.43 -11.10 -16.73
N ILE A 7 -11.62 -11.53 -16.29
CA ILE A 7 -12.66 -10.63 -15.80
C ILE A 7 -12.21 -9.94 -14.50
N ILE A 8 -11.68 -10.69 -13.53
CA ILE A 8 -11.20 -10.13 -12.26
C ILE A 8 -10.04 -9.17 -12.51
N LEU A 9 -9.08 -9.54 -13.36
CA LEU A 9 -7.95 -8.70 -13.74
C LEU A 9 -8.42 -7.41 -14.43
N PHE A 10 -9.38 -7.50 -15.35
CA PHE A 10 -9.96 -6.32 -16.01
C PHE A 10 -10.61 -5.37 -15.00
N ILE A 11 -11.43 -5.91 -14.08
CA ILE A 11 -12.05 -5.11 -13.01
C ILE A 11 -10.97 -4.46 -12.13
N HIS A 12 -9.94 -5.23 -11.76
CA HIS A 12 -8.82 -4.73 -10.95
C HIS A 12 -8.12 -3.54 -11.62
N ILE A 13 -7.76 -3.68 -12.87
CA ILE A 13 -7.05 -2.63 -13.65
C ILE A 13 -7.97 -1.42 -13.86
N ALA A 14 -9.21 -1.61 -14.28
CA ALA A 14 -10.14 -0.52 -14.55
C ALA A 14 -10.44 0.30 -13.30
N ILE A 15 -10.82 -0.36 -12.20
CA ILE A 15 -11.11 0.30 -10.93
C ILE A 15 -9.84 0.87 -10.29
N GLY A 16 -8.71 0.18 -10.42
CA GLY A 16 -7.40 0.67 -9.98
C GLY A 16 -7.03 1.98 -10.67
N SER A 17 -7.14 2.05 -11.98
CA SER A 17 -6.87 3.28 -12.77
C SER A 17 -7.77 4.43 -12.34
N ILE A 18 -9.07 4.18 -12.15
CA ILE A 18 -10.02 5.17 -11.62
C ILE A 18 -9.59 5.63 -10.22
N SER A 19 -9.19 4.70 -9.35
CA SER A 19 -8.73 5.03 -7.98
C SER A 19 -7.51 5.94 -7.99
N LEU A 20 -6.53 5.70 -8.86
CA LEU A 20 -5.33 6.52 -8.99
C LEU A 20 -5.67 7.96 -9.40
N LEU A 21 -6.62 8.15 -10.30
CA LEU A 21 -7.08 9.48 -10.69
C LEU A 21 -7.83 10.18 -9.55
N ILE A 22 -8.75 9.49 -8.89
CA ILE A 22 -9.55 10.04 -7.78
C ILE A 22 -8.66 10.42 -6.59
N PHE A 23 -7.56 9.71 -6.35
CA PHE A 23 -6.62 9.97 -5.26
C PHE A 23 -6.19 11.45 -5.16
N TRP A 24 -5.98 12.10 -6.28
CA TRP A 24 -5.51 13.49 -6.31
C TRP A 24 -6.57 14.51 -5.89
N ILE A 25 -7.85 14.19 -6.04
CA ILE A 25 -8.91 15.13 -5.68
C ILE A 25 -8.86 15.48 -4.18
N PRO A 26 -8.88 14.52 -3.22
CA PRO A 26 -8.74 14.86 -1.80
C PRO A 26 -7.34 15.41 -1.44
N VAL A 27 -6.31 15.11 -2.24
CA VAL A 27 -4.97 15.67 -2.04
C VAL A 27 -4.95 17.19 -2.30
N PHE A 28 -5.64 17.68 -3.32
CA PHE A 28 -5.61 19.10 -3.70
C PHE A 28 -6.77 19.93 -3.16
N THR A 29 -7.81 19.32 -2.60
CA THR A 29 -8.97 20.06 -2.07
C THR A 29 -8.81 20.44 -0.61
N LYS A 30 -9.65 21.39 -0.14
CA LYS A 30 -9.71 21.83 1.26
C LYS A 30 -10.01 20.63 2.17
N LYS A 31 -9.07 20.31 3.07
CA LYS A 31 -9.18 19.16 3.97
C LYS A 31 -10.41 19.26 4.87
N GLY A 32 -11.17 18.17 4.99
CA GLY A 32 -12.43 18.12 5.72
C GLY A 32 -13.63 18.78 5.01
N GLY A 33 -13.43 19.40 3.85
CA GLY A 33 -14.51 19.96 3.04
C GLY A 33 -15.37 18.89 2.36
N LYS A 34 -16.53 19.30 1.82
CA LYS A 34 -17.48 18.38 1.16
C LYS A 34 -16.82 17.57 0.02
N LEU A 35 -16.02 18.22 -0.83
CA LEU A 35 -15.35 17.56 -1.96
C LEU A 35 -14.26 16.59 -1.48
N HIS A 36 -13.45 17.01 -0.49
CA HIS A 36 -12.46 16.12 0.15
C HIS A 36 -13.10 14.84 0.69
N ASN A 37 -14.21 14.99 1.43
CA ASN A 37 -14.88 13.85 2.04
C ASN A 37 -15.52 12.93 0.99
N LYS A 38 -16.23 13.49 -0.01
CA LYS A 38 -16.86 12.70 -1.08
C LYS A 38 -15.83 11.94 -1.93
N ALA A 39 -14.82 12.64 -2.43
CA ALA A 39 -13.79 12.04 -3.25
C ALA A 39 -12.90 11.06 -2.43
N GLY A 40 -12.60 11.40 -1.17
CA GLY A 40 -11.89 10.50 -0.28
C GLY A 40 -12.63 9.20 -0.01
N MET A 41 -13.95 9.25 0.22
CA MET A 41 -14.76 8.04 0.37
C MET A 41 -14.84 7.24 -0.93
N LEU A 42 -14.99 7.90 -2.08
CA LEU A 42 -14.98 7.21 -3.37
C LEU A 42 -13.64 6.49 -3.60
N TYR A 43 -12.51 7.16 -3.30
CA TYR A 43 -11.20 6.54 -3.33
C TYR A 43 -11.13 5.30 -2.42
N VAL A 44 -11.64 5.39 -1.20
CA VAL A 44 -11.65 4.27 -0.25
C VAL A 44 -12.45 3.08 -0.80
N TYR A 45 -13.65 3.31 -1.36
CA TYR A 45 -14.47 2.24 -1.93
C TYR A 45 -13.81 1.58 -3.13
N THR A 46 -13.29 2.38 -4.06
CA THR A 46 -12.61 1.84 -5.25
C THR A 46 -11.34 1.09 -4.86
N MET A 47 -10.55 1.58 -3.90
CA MET A 47 -9.37 0.88 -3.40
C MET A 47 -9.71 -0.43 -2.66
N TRP A 48 -10.85 -0.52 -1.97
CA TRP A 48 -11.28 -1.79 -1.40
C TRP A 48 -11.62 -2.82 -2.48
N ILE A 49 -12.22 -2.41 -3.59
CA ILE A 49 -12.44 -3.31 -4.75
C ILE A 49 -11.07 -3.79 -5.28
N VAL A 50 -10.10 -2.88 -5.41
CA VAL A 50 -8.73 -3.23 -5.85
C VAL A 50 -8.08 -4.24 -4.90
N VAL A 51 -8.16 -4.02 -3.58
CA VAL A 51 -7.59 -4.92 -2.57
C VAL A 51 -8.27 -6.30 -2.63
N ILE A 52 -9.61 -6.34 -2.71
CA ILE A 52 -10.37 -7.60 -2.77
C ILE A 52 -10.06 -8.37 -4.06
N THR A 53 -10.04 -7.70 -5.20
CA THR A 53 -9.68 -8.35 -6.48
C THR A 53 -8.24 -8.84 -6.48
N ALA A 54 -7.30 -8.13 -5.84
CA ALA A 54 -5.93 -8.60 -5.68
C ALA A 54 -5.82 -9.86 -4.81
N VAL A 55 -6.66 -10.01 -3.76
CA VAL A 55 -6.75 -11.27 -3.00
C VAL A 55 -7.20 -12.41 -3.90
N PHE A 56 -8.25 -12.21 -4.70
CA PHE A 56 -8.70 -13.25 -5.64
C PHE A 56 -7.64 -13.61 -6.66
N LEU A 57 -6.98 -12.62 -7.25
CA LEU A 57 -5.87 -12.85 -8.19
C LEU A 57 -4.71 -13.59 -7.51
N SER A 58 -4.37 -13.28 -6.27
CA SER A 58 -3.35 -14.01 -5.50
C SER A 58 -3.74 -15.49 -5.33
N ILE A 59 -4.99 -15.77 -4.95
CA ILE A 59 -5.49 -17.15 -4.80
C ILE A 59 -5.48 -17.91 -6.13
N ILE A 60 -5.91 -17.27 -7.21
CA ILE A 60 -5.94 -17.87 -8.55
C ILE A 60 -4.52 -18.25 -8.99
N ASN A 61 -3.55 -17.33 -8.86
CA ASN A 61 -2.15 -17.61 -9.19
C ASN A 61 -1.57 -18.73 -8.32
N LEU A 62 -1.96 -18.81 -7.04
CA LEU A 62 -1.55 -19.90 -6.16
C LEU A 62 -2.07 -21.26 -6.67
N ILE A 63 -3.33 -21.33 -7.12
CA ILE A 63 -3.94 -22.55 -7.70
C ILE A 63 -3.27 -22.92 -9.03
N GLN A 64 -2.81 -21.92 -9.79
CA GLN A 64 -2.11 -22.11 -11.07
C GLN A 64 -0.61 -22.44 -10.90
N ASN A 65 -0.13 -22.58 -9.66
CA ASN A 65 1.26 -22.83 -9.28
C ASN A 65 2.23 -21.67 -9.65
N ASP A 66 1.71 -20.46 -9.92
CA ASP A 66 2.53 -19.25 -10.00
C ASP A 66 2.71 -18.65 -8.59
N TYR A 67 3.59 -19.27 -7.83
CA TYR A 67 3.86 -18.93 -6.43
C TYR A 67 4.47 -17.52 -6.28
N ILE A 68 5.24 -17.06 -7.28
CA ILE A 68 5.88 -15.74 -7.26
C ILE A 68 4.83 -14.64 -7.33
N THR A 69 3.97 -14.72 -8.34
CA THR A 69 2.87 -13.75 -8.51
C THR A 69 1.87 -13.84 -7.35
N ALA A 70 1.53 -15.03 -6.90
CA ALA A 70 0.63 -15.25 -5.76
C ALA A 70 1.15 -14.57 -4.49
N ALA A 71 2.40 -14.83 -4.09
CA ALA A 71 3.00 -14.26 -2.89
C ALA A 71 3.14 -12.74 -2.99
N PHE A 72 3.53 -12.24 -4.16
CA PHE A 72 3.67 -10.82 -4.41
C PHE A 72 2.32 -10.08 -4.32
N LEU A 73 1.26 -10.58 -4.96
CA LEU A 73 -0.08 -10.00 -4.87
C LEU A 73 -0.65 -10.08 -3.45
N GLY A 74 -0.45 -11.20 -2.75
CA GLY A 74 -0.82 -11.34 -1.35
C GLY A 74 -0.12 -10.32 -0.45
N PHE A 75 1.17 -10.09 -0.66
CA PHE A 75 1.93 -9.05 0.03
C PHE A 75 1.40 -7.65 -0.29
N LEU A 76 1.11 -7.35 -1.57
CA LEU A 76 0.55 -6.04 -1.97
C LEU A 76 -0.81 -5.76 -1.33
N THR A 77 -1.65 -6.79 -1.12
CA THR A 77 -2.93 -6.60 -0.41
C THR A 77 -2.73 -6.12 1.02
N LEU A 78 -1.71 -6.64 1.72
CA LEU A 78 -1.35 -6.18 3.07
C LEU A 78 -0.74 -4.77 3.03
N LEU A 79 0.17 -4.52 2.10
CA LEU A 79 0.88 -3.25 1.95
C LEU A 79 -0.08 -2.09 1.63
N THR A 80 -1.13 -2.36 0.84
CA THR A 80 -2.13 -1.36 0.43
C THR A 80 -3.32 -1.32 1.39
N GLY A 81 -3.84 -2.48 1.77
CA GLY A 81 -5.06 -2.61 2.55
C GLY A 81 -4.89 -2.17 4.01
N HIS A 82 -3.75 -2.49 4.66
CA HIS A 82 -3.51 -2.08 6.05
C HIS A 82 -3.54 -0.55 6.24
N PRO A 83 -2.76 0.25 5.50
CA PRO A 83 -2.77 1.70 5.69
C PRO A 83 -4.12 2.32 5.31
N LEU A 84 -4.79 1.84 4.26
CA LEU A 84 -6.13 2.26 3.86
C LEU A 84 -7.15 2.03 5.00
N TRP A 85 -7.20 0.79 5.52
CA TRP A 85 -8.09 0.41 6.61
C TRP A 85 -7.85 1.26 7.86
N TYR A 86 -6.59 1.38 8.29
CA TYR A 86 -6.26 2.11 9.52
C TYR A 86 -6.56 3.60 9.40
N ALA A 87 -6.27 4.21 8.23
CA ALA A 87 -6.55 5.62 7.97
C ALA A 87 -8.04 5.97 8.07
N VAL A 88 -8.92 5.05 7.70
CA VAL A 88 -10.38 5.24 7.81
C VAL A 88 -10.86 4.92 9.23
N ALA A 89 -10.36 3.84 9.83
CA ALA A 89 -10.75 3.42 11.17
C ALA A 89 -10.41 4.48 12.24
N ILE A 90 -9.27 5.15 12.12
CA ILE A 90 -8.83 6.17 13.07
C ILE A 90 -9.76 7.40 13.10
N LEU A 91 -10.46 7.71 12.00
CA LEU A 91 -11.40 8.82 11.94
C LEU A 91 -12.58 8.67 12.90
N LYS A 92 -12.94 7.42 13.25
CA LYS A 92 -14.00 7.11 14.20
C LYS A 92 -13.52 7.18 15.66
N HIS A 93 -12.20 7.24 15.89
CA HIS A 93 -11.57 7.12 17.21
C HIS A 93 -10.60 8.28 17.51
N LYS A 94 -11.04 9.51 17.23
CA LYS A 94 -10.21 10.72 17.33
C LYS A 94 -9.70 11.02 18.74
N LYS A 95 -10.47 10.66 19.79
CA LYS A 95 -10.13 10.90 21.19
C LYS A 95 -9.38 9.74 21.82
N GLN A 96 -9.84 8.52 21.59
CA GLN A 96 -9.27 7.32 22.18
C GLN A 96 -9.36 6.16 21.20
N ILE A 97 -8.26 5.48 20.98
CA ILE A 97 -8.19 4.34 20.07
C ILE A 97 -8.49 3.07 20.86
N PRO A 98 -9.50 2.27 20.47
CA PRO A 98 -9.82 1.03 21.17
C PRO A 98 -8.66 0.03 21.13
N VAL A 99 -8.42 -0.66 22.24
CA VAL A 99 -7.38 -1.70 22.34
C VAL A 99 -7.55 -2.78 21.29
N ARG A 100 -8.81 -3.14 20.92
CA ARG A 100 -9.12 -4.09 19.86
C ARG A 100 -8.54 -3.63 18.51
N LEU A 101 -8.69 -2.35 18.16
CA LEU A 101 -8.17 -1.78 16.92
C LEU A 101 -6.64 -1.87 16.87
N LEU A 102 -5.99 -1.57 18.00
CA LEU A 102 -4.53 -1.67 18.14
C LEU A 102 -4.03 -3.12 18.00
N LYS A 103 -4.75 -4.08 18.60
CA LYS A 103 -4.42 -5.51 18.47
C LYS A 103 -4.52 -5.97 17.01
N ILE A 104 -5.60 -5.63 16.30
CA ILE A 104 -5.78 -5.97 14.87
C ILE A 104 -4.67 -5.33 14.04
N ARG A 105 -4.40 -4.03 14.25
CA ARG A 105 -3.30 -3.33 13.56
C ARG A 105 -1.96 -4.04 13.76
N ARG A 106 -1.66 -4.47 15.00
CA ARG A 106 -0.41 -5.18 15.34
C ARG A 106 -0.28 -6.49 14.57
N VAL A 107 -1.35 -7.28 14.52
CA VAL A 107 -1.36 -8.54 13.78
C VAL A 107 -1.11 -8.29 12.29
N ILE A 108 -1.82 -7.35 11.67
CA ILE A 108 -1.65 -7.04 10.25
C ILE A 108 -0.24 -6.52 9.95
N LEU A 109 0.30 -5.63 10.80
CA LEU A 109 1.69 -5.15 10.65
C LEU A 109 2.71 -6.28 10.82
N GLY A 110 2.48 -7.20 11.75
CA GLY A 110 3.32 -8.38 11.93
C GLY A 110 3.33 -9.25 10.68
N LEU A 111 2.15 -9.55 10.13
CA LEU A 111 2.02 -10.29 8.86
C LEU A 111 2.71 -9.57 7.70
N LEU A 112 2.54 -8.25 7.60
CA LEU A 112 3.18 -7.44 6.57
C LEU A 112 4.71 -7.48 6.67
N VAL A 113 5.27 -7.29 7.86
CA VAL A 113 6.73 -7.31 8.07
C VAL A 113 7.30 -8.71 7.86
N SER A 114 6.60 -9.75 8.32
CA SER A 114 7.04 -11.14 8.13
C SER A 114 7.01 -11.55 6.66
N SER A 115 5.94 -11.18 5.93
CA SER A 115 5.87 -11.44 4.48
C SER A 115 6.92 -10.66 3.71
N ALA A 116 7.19 -9.39 4.09
CA ALA A 116 8.25 -8.59 3.51
C ALA A 116 9.64 -9.22 3.69
N ALA A 117 9.95 -9.70 4.91
CA ALA A 117 11.19 -10.43 5.17
C ALA A 117 11.26 -11.72 4.34
N GLY A 118 10.16 -12.46 4.23
CA GLY A 118 10.04 -13.63 3.38
C GLY A 118 10.34 -13.33 1.90
N LEU A 119 9.81 -12.23 1.36
CA LEU A 119 10.10 -11.80 -0.01
C LEU A 119 11.58 -11.47 -0.22
N VAL A 120 12.23 -10.79 0.74
CA VAL A 120 13.67 -10.49 0.67
C VAL A 120 14.49 -11.79 0.67
N ILE A 121 14.20 -12.71 1.60
CA ILE A 121 14.89 -14.00 1.66
C ILE A 121 14.70 -14.78 0.36
N TRP A 122 13.45 -14.86 -0.12
CA TRP A 122 13.14 -15.57 -1.36
C TRP A 122 13.81 -14.96 -2.57
N SER A 123 13.89 -13.61 -2.65
CA SER A 123 14.58 -12.92 -3.73
C SER A 123 16.06 -13.29 -3.87
N ILE A 124 16.73 -13.56 -2.74
CA ILE A 124 18.14 -13.99 -2.71
C ILE A 124 18.29 -15.43 -3.20
N LEU A 125 17.29 -16.28 -2.90
CA LEU A 125 17.28 -17.69 -3.29
C LEU A 125 16.85 -17.91 -4.75
N LEU A 126 16.09 -16.97 -5.33
CA LEU A 126 15.61 -17.05 -6.72
C LEU A 126 16.75 -16.75 -7.69
N LYS A 127 16.88 -17.60 -8.70
CA LYS A 127 17.83 -17.41 -9.82
C LYS A 127 17.21 -16.68 -11.02
N VAL A 128 15.97 -16.19 -10.90
CA VAL A 128 15.23 -15.48 -11.96
C VAL A 128 15.42 -13.97 -11.77
N GLN A 129 16.30 -13.37 -12.56
CA GLN A 129 16.82 -12.02 -12.36
C GLN A 129 15.73 -10.94 -12.19
N GLY A 130 14.73 -10.87 -13.09
CA GLY A 130 13.66 -9.86 -13.01
C GLY A 130 12.77 -10.01 -11.76
N ALA A 131 12.34 -11.24 -11.47
CA ALA A 131 11.50 -11.53 -10.31
C ALA A 131 12.26 -11.30 -9.00
N SER A 132 13.55 -11.64 -8.94
CA SER A 132 14.38 -11.40 -7.75
C SER A 132 14.46 -9.91 -7.41
N ILE A 133 14.71 -9.05 -8.40
CA ILE A 133 14.78 -7.60 -8.20
C ILE A 133 13.43 -7.06 -7.70
N LEU A 134 12.32 -7.49 -8.30
CA LEU A 134 10.98 -7.09 -7.89
C LEU A 134 10.71 -7.44 -6.43
N LEU A 135 10.87 -8.72 -6.06
CA LEU A 135 10.63 -9.20 -4.70
C LEU A 135 11.55 -8.51 -3.67
N PHE A 136 12.82 -8.27 -4.03
CA PHE A 136 13.77 -7.58 -3.17
C PHE A 136 13.33 -6.14 -2.88
N ILE A 137 13.04 -5.35 -3.93
CA ILE A 137 12.65 -3.94 -3.78
C ILE A 137 11.38 -3.83 -2.94
N PHE A 138 10.34 -4.62 -3.26
CA PHE A 138 9.08 -4.56 -2.53
C PHE A 138 9.20 -5.11 -1.11
N GLY A 139 10.02 -6.13 -0.90
CA GLY A 139 10.35 -6.60 0.44
C GLY A 139 11.02 -5.52 1.29
N ILE A 140 12.00 -4.79 0.74
CA ILE A 140 12.62 -3.65 1.43
C ILE A 140 11.59 -2.54 1.71
N ILE A 141 10.71 -2.20 0.76
CA ILE A 141 9.62 -1.25 0.98
C ILE A 141 8.73 -1.71 2.14
N GLY A 142 8.36 -2.98 2.19
CA GLY A 142 7.57 -3.54 3.29
C GLY A 142 8.30 -3.48 4.64
N LEU A 143 9.61 -3.74 4.67
CA LEU A 143 10.42 -3.67 5.89
C LEU A 143 10.52 -2.23 6.46
N THR A 144 10.27 -1.19 5.67
CA THR A 144 10.13 0.18 6.21
C THR A 144 9.01 0.32 7.23
N GLN A 145 8.07 -0.64 7.30
CA GLN A 145 7.00 -0.67 8.31
C GLN A 145 7.45 -1.30 9.64
N LEU A 146 8.65 -1.86 9.73
CA LEU A 146 9.19 -2.48 10.95
C LEU A 146 9.21 -1.52 12.16
N PRO A 147 9.66 -0.26 12.06
CA PRO A 147 9.62 0.66 13.19
C PRO A 147 8.19 0.89 13.71
N LEU A 148 7.20 0.95 12.81
CA LEU A 148 5.80 1.10 13.18
C LEU A 148 5.26 -0.16 13.88
N PHE A 149 5.65 -1.34 13.43
CA PHE A 149 5.32 -2.62 14.08
C PHE A 149 5.92 -2.69 15.49
N LEU A 150 7.23 -2.41 15.65
CA LEU A 150 7.90 -2.42 16.94
C LEU A 150 7.30 -1.39 17.91
N LYS A 151 6.96 -0.19 17.43
CA LYS A 151 6.24 0.82 18.23
C LYS A 151 4.87 0.31 18.69
N SER A 152 4.16 -0.42 17.83
CA SER A 152 2.84 -1.00 18.15
C SER A 152 2.90 -2.08 19.24
N ILE A 153 4.04 -2.78 19.38
CA ILE A 153 4.26 -3.78 20.45
C ILE A 153 4.52 -3.09 21.79
N LYS A 154 5.34 -2.04 21.79
CA LYS A 154 5.78 -1.35 23.03
C LYS A 154 4.68 -0.52 23.66
N LYS A 155 3.71 -0.01 22.92
CA LYS A 155 2.64 0.85 23.43
C LYS A 155 1.30 0.12 23.48
N SER A 156 0.70 0.10 24.67
CA SER A 156 -0.66 -0.41 24.89
C SER A 156 -1.75 0.61 24.54
N GLN A 157 -1.39 1.90 24.46
CA GLN A 157 -2.26 3.00 24.06
C GLN A 157 -1.59 3.80 22.95
N ALA A 158 -2.36 4.19 21.94
CA ALA A 158 -1.84 5.02 20.88
C ALA A 158 -1.93 6.50 21.27
N ASP A 159 -0.81 7.05 21.71
CA ASP A 159 -0.60 8.51 21.80
C ASP A 159 -0.29 9.06 20.40
N GLY A 160 -1.17 8.84 19.45
CA GLY A 160 -0.97 9.26 18.07
C GLY A 160 -1.98 10.32 17.68
N ASN A 161 -1.54 11.33 16.94
CA ASN A 161 -2.46 12.27 16.35
C ASN A 161 -3.23 11.59 15.22
N TRP A 162 -4.56 11.54 15.34
CA TRP A 162 -5.43 10.91 14.34
C TRP A 162 -5.30 11.53 12.94
N ILE A 163 -5.01 12.84 12.85
CA ILE A 163 -4.79 13.55 11.58
C ILE A 163 -3.52 13.04 10.91
N ALA A 164 -2.41 12.96 11.67
CA ALA A 164 -1.15 12.44 11.16
C ALA A 164 -1.29 10.97 10.71
N ALA A 165 -1.99 10.15 11.50
CA ALA A 165 -2.26 8.75 11.17
C ALA A 165 -3.14 8.62 9.91
N HIS A 166 -4.17 9.47 9.77
CA HIS A 166 -5.02 9.50 8.57
C HIS A 166 -4.23 9.90 7.32
N ILE A 167 -3.47 11.00 7.39
CA ILE A 167 -2.63 11.46 6.26
C ILE A 167 -1.65 10.36 5.87
N ASN A 168 -0.91 9.82 6.84
CA ASN A 168 0.06 8.77 6.59
C ASN A 168 -0.59 7.55 5.93
N GLY A 169 -1.68 7.04 6.46
CA GLY A 169 -2.32 5.85 5.92
C GLY A 169 -2.93 6.06 4.53
N MET A 170 -3.63 7.19 4.30
CA MET A 170 -4.22 7.48 2.98
C MET A 170 -3.15 7.66 1.91
N VAL A 171 -2.08 8.41 2.21
CA VAL A 171 -1.00 8.62 1.24
C VAL A 171 -0.19 7.35 1.03
N THR A 172 0.09 6.56 2.10
CA THR A 172 0.80 5.28 1.97
C THR A 172 0.01 4.28 1.10
N SER A 173 -1.33 4.22 1.22
CA SER A 173 -2.14 3.39 0.33
C SER A 173 -2.04 3.83 -1.14
N GLY A 174 -2.01 5.14 -1.38
CA GLY A 174 -1.78 5.71 -2.72
C GLY A 174 -0.37 5.39 -3.25
N ILE A 175 0.67 5.55 -2.42
CA ILE A 175 2.04 5.18 -2.78
C ILE A 175 2.09 3.72 -3.23
N ALA A 176 1.53 2.80 -2.43
CA ALA A 176 1.52 1.38 -2.75
C ALA A 176 0.81 1.09 -4.08
N ALA A 177 -0.35 1.75 -4.33
CA ALA A 177 -1.11 1.60 -5.56
C ALA A 177 -0.34 2.13 -6.79
N TYR A 178 0.28 3.31 -6.69
CA TYR A 178 1.12 3.85 -7.77
C TYR A 178 2.36 3.00 -8.02
N THR A 179 3.01 2.51 -6.97
CA THR A 179 4.17 1.62 -7.10
C THR A 179 3.80 0.32 -7.80
N ALA A 180 2.66 -0.28 -7.44
CA ALA A 180 2.14 -1.47 -8.10
C ALA A 180 1.75 -1.19 -9.58
N PHE A 181 1.11 -0.05 -9.85
CA PHE A 181 0.78 0.37 -11.21
C PHE A 181 2.03 0.49 -12.08
N PHE A 182 3.08 1.15 -11.60
CA PHE A 182 4.33 1.27 -12.34
C PHE A 182 5.09 -0.05 -12.46
N ALA A 183 4.97 -0.95 -11.48
CA ALA A 183 5.62 -2.26 -11.54
C ALA A 183 5.01 -3.18 -12.62
N PHE A 184 3.68 -3.17 -12.77
CA PHE A 184 2.98 -4.08 -13.67
C PHE A 184 2.46 -3.40 -14.94
N GLY A 185 1.96 -2.17 -14.84
CA GLY A 185 1.44 -1.41 -15.96
C GLY A 185 2.49 -0.54 -16.66
N GLY A 186 3.60 -0.24 -15.97
CA GLY A 186 4.60 0.70 -16.45
C GLY A 186 5.23 0.32 -17.78
N SER A 187 5.48 -0.97 -18.01
CA SER A 187 6.03 -1.47 -19.27
C SER A 187 5.13 -1.17 -20.46
N THR A 188 3.81 -1.17 -20.26
CA THR A 188 2.83 -0.85 -21.32
C THR A 188 2.89 0.63 -21.72
N PHE A 189 3.20 1.53 -20.79
CA PHE A 189 3.21 2.97 -21.02
C PHE A 189 4.60 3.53 -21.38
N PHE A 190 5.64 2.95 -20.77
CA PHE A 190 7.02 3.46 -20.91
C PHE A 190 7.89 2.63 -21.85
N GLY A 191 7.34 1.52 -22.38
CA GLY A 191 8.05 0.63 -23.31
C GLY A 191 9.40 0.17 -22.71
N GLU A 192 10.44 0.24 -23.54
CA GLU A 192 11.79 -0.17 -23.16
C GLU A 192 12.65 0.94 -22.52
N ILE A 193 12.05 2.07 -22.13
CA ILE A 193 12.79 3.20 -21.54
C ILE A 193 13.49 2.76 -20.24
N PHE A 194 12.83 1.92 -19.44
CA PHE A 194 13.39 1.42 -18.19
C PHE A 194 13.77 -0.04 -18.32
N THR A 195 15.02 -0.30 -18.71
CA THR A 195 15.58 -1.65 -18.85
C THR A 195 16.68 -1.90 -17.81
N GLY A 196 16.97 -3.17 -17.52
CA GLY A 196 17.99 -3.55 -16.55
C GLY A 196 17.78 -2.93 -15.18
N PRO A 197 18.82 -2.39 -14.50
CA PRO A 197 18.68 -1.79 -13.18
C PRO A 197 17.78 -0.55 -13.12
N MET A 198 17.56 0.13 -14.26
CA MET A 198 16.73 1.35 -14.34
C MET A 198 15.24 1.04 -14.07
N ILE A 199 14.80 -0.20 -14.17
CA ILE A 199 13.43 -0.64 -13.84
C ILE A 199 13.08 -0.36 -12.36
N ALA A 200 14.08 -0.25 -11.49
CA ALA A 200 13.88 0.12 -10.10
C ALA A 200 13.38 1.55 -9.91
N ILE A 201 13.63 2.46 -10.85
CA ILE A 201 13.25 3.88 -10.75
C ILE A 201 11.72 4.05 -10.66
N PRO A 202 10.90 3.59 -11.62
CA PRO A 202 9.45 3.73 -11.53
C PRO A 202 8.85 2.98 -10.33
N TRP A 203 9.51 1.93 -9.83
CA TRP A 203 9.03 1.17 -8.68
C TRP A 203 9.29 1.87 -7.34
N THR A 204 10.36 2.64 -7.24
CA THR A 204 10.75 3.32 -5.99
C THR A 204 10.30 4.79 -5.95
N LEU A 205 10.18 5.44 -7.09
CA LEU A 205 9.85 6.86 -7.20
C LEU A 205 8.57 7.27 -6.45
N PRO A 206 7.42 6.53 -6.54
CA PRO A 206 6.23 6.88 -5.77
C PRO A 206 6.48 6.86 -4.26
N SER A 207 7.30 5.91 -3.77
CA SER A 207 7.64 5.80 -2.36
C SER A 207 8.46 7.00 -1.87
N VAL A 208 9.43 7.46 -2.66
CA VAL A 208 10.26 8.64 -2.33
C VAL A 208 9.40 9.90 -2.31
N ILE A 209 8.68 10.16 -3.41
CA ILE A 209 7.81 11.35 -3.54
C ILE A 209 6.75 11.37 -2.44
N GLY A 210 6.06 10.25 -2.23
CA GLY A 210 5.01 10.15 -1.24
C GLY A 210 5.51 10.31 0.20
N THR A 211 6.68 9.77 0.53
CA THR A 211 7.28 9.96 1.86
C THR A 211 7.65 11.42 2.12
N ILE A 212 8.21 12.10 1.12
CA ILE A 212 8.48 13.54 1.21
C ILE A 212 7.17 14.32 1.40
N PHE A 213 6.13 13.96 0.64
CA PHE A 213 4.81 14.60 0.75
C PHE A 213 4.20 14.39 2.15
N ILE A 214 4.18 13.15 2.67
CA ILE A 214 3.69 12.85 4.02
C ILE A 214 4.43 13.69 5.05
N SER A 215 5.76 13.72 4.99
CA SER A 215 6.60 14.45 5.94
C SER A 215 6.30 15.95 5.94
N ARG A 216 6.15 16.54 4.75
CA ARG A 216 5.80 17.96 4.58
C ARG A 216 4.40 18.26 5.13
N GLU A 217 3.40 17.44 4.80
CA GLU A 217 2.02 17.67 5.23
C GLU A 217 1.82 17.52 6.73
N ILE A 218 2.56 16.61 7.36
CA ILE A 218 2.56 16.43 8.81
C ILE A 218 3.24 17.60 9.51
N ARG A 219 4.41 18.04 9.03
CA ARG A 219 5.14 19.18 9.58
C ARG A 219 4.36 20.50 9.46
N LYS A 220 3.69 20.76 8.33
CA LYS A 220 2.83 21.95 8.15
C LYS A 220 1.73 22.08 9.20
N ARG A 221 1.35 20.97 9.84
CA ARG A 221 0.32 20.93 10.90
C ARG A 221 0.91 20.91 12.32
N GLY A 222 2.20 21.20 12.44
CA GLY A 222 2.90 21.20 13.73
C GLY A 222 3.17 19.81 14.32
N PHE A 223 3.01 18.74 13.54
CA PHE A 223 3.29 17.38 14.00
C PHE A 223 4.71 16.93 13.60
N THR A 224 5.28 16.03 14.39
CA THR A 224 6.56 15.40 14.10
C THR A 224 6.36 13.98 13.57
N ALA A 225 7.40 13.39 12.97
CA ALA A 225 7.37 11.98 12.57
C ALA A 225 7.10 11.03 13.75
N LYS A 226 7.35 11.46 15.00
CA LYS A 226 6.99 10.71 16.21
C LYS A 226 5.48 10.66 16.49
N SER A 227 4.70 11.53 15.83
CA SER A 227 3.24 11.61 15.98
C SER A 227 2.48 10.52 15.21
N ILE A 228 3.16 9.73 14.39
CA ILE A 228 2.66 8.58 13.62
C ILE A 228 2.99 7.30 14.39
#